data_8f6abbc97726be3b7fcadf425ce32a86
#
_entry.id   8f6abbc97726be3b7fcadf425ce32a86
#
_cell.length_a   1.000
_cell.length_b   1.000
_cell.length_c   1.000
_cell.angle_alpha   90.00
_cell.angle_beta   90.00
_cell.angle_gamma   90.00
#
_symmetry.space_group_name_H-M   'P 1'
#
loop_
_entity.id
_entity.type
_entity.pdbx_description
1 polymer ?
#
loop_
_entity_poly.entity_id
_entity_poly.type
_entity_poly.pdbx_seq_one_letter_code
_entity_poly.pdbx_strand_id
1 'polypeptide(L)'
;MKPMKWFSPALALSSAILLSATLALAASPTRYLHVKVTNLTSHELVRVNVPLALAEKVIPAINHGDLRDGKVHIGNMHADEVNVRAILDALKTAPEGEFVTVQNTGDDVRVAKEHGQVVVHVIDKNSKENVDVTIPWDVVEALVSDTTENQLNIEAAIKALQNAGDTTLVRVSGSDENVRVWIDSRNTDSE
;
A
#
# COMPACT_ATOMS: atom_id res chain seq x y z
N MET A 1 -37.74 -64.95 -55.44
CA MET A 1 -38.31 -63.67 -55.12
C MET A 1 -37.50 -63.06 -53.97
N LYS A 2 -36.77 -61.94 -54.26
CA LYS A 2 -35.81 -61.30 -53.29
C LYS A 2 -36.51 -60.22 -52.51
N PRO A 3 -36.32 -60.07 -51.20
CA PRO A 3 -36.71 -58.86 -50.51
C PRO A 3 -35.52 -57.83 -50.53
N MET A 4 -35.92 -56.62 -50.83
CA MET A 4 -35.08 -55.43 -50.96
C MET A 4 -34.69 -54.87 -49.59
N LYS A 5 -33.39 -54.70 -49.37
CA LYS A 5 -32.84 -54.09 -48.18
C LYS A 5 -32.89 -52.56 -48.30
N TRP A 6 -33.58 -51.90 -47.38
CA TRP A 6 -33.55 -50.45 -47.24
C TRP A 6 -32.49 -50.06 -46.24
N PHE A 7 -31.49 -49.37 -46.73
CA PHE A 7 -30.49 -48.70 -45.87
C PHE A 7 -31.02 -47.30 -45.57
N SER A 8 -31.23 -47.01 -44.30
CA SER A 8 -31.42 -45.66 -43.80
C SER A 8 -30.06 -45.08 -43.42
N PRO A 9 -29.65 -43.89 -43.89
CA PRO A 9 -28.51 -43.20 -43.37
C PRO A 9 -28.89 -42.42 -42.10
N ALA A 10 -28.27 -42.78 -40.97
CA ALA A 10 -28.36 -42.02 -39.77
C ALA A 10 -27.62 -40.70 -39.93
N LEU A 11 -28.36 -39.60 -39.85
CA LEU A 11 -27.79 -38.26 -39.77
C LEU A 11 -27.20 -38.08 -38.34
N ALA A 12 -25.86 -38.07 -38.30
CA ALA A 12 -25.13 -37.64 -37.09
C ALA A 12 -25.10 -36.09 -37.04
N LEU A 13 -25.96 -35.52 -36.23
CA LEU A 13 -25.89 -34.11 -35.87
C LEU A 13 -24.77 -33.94 -34.84
N SER A 14 -23.59 -33.50 -35.28
CA SER A 14 -22.51 -33.09 -34.41
C SER A 14 -22.81 -31.66 -33.90
N SER A 15 -23.40 -31.55 -32.72
CA SER A 15 -23.57 -30.29 -32.02
C SER A 15 -22.22 -29.83 -31.47
N ALA A 16 -21.53 -28.99 -32.20
CA ALA A 16 -20.37 -28.27 -31.70
C ALA A 16 -20.84 -27.20 -30.69
N ILE A 17 -20.76 -27.53 -29.40
CA ILE A 17 -20.95 -26.54 -28.32
C ILE A 17 -19.69 -25.66 -28.31
N LEU A 18 -19.79 -24.48 -28.91
CA LEU A 18 -18.83 -23.39 -28.74
C LEU A 18 -18.95 -22.87 -27.29
N LEU A 19 -18.07 -23.37 -26.43
CA LEU A 19 -17.88 -22.84 -25.08
C LEU A 19 -17.16 -21.50 -25.21
N SER A 20 -17.90 -20.42 -25.39
CA SER A 20 -17.39 -19.05 -25.30
C SER A 20 -17.06 -18.76 -23.84
N ALA A 21 -15.80 -19.02 -23.47
CA ALA A 21 -15.23 -18.54 -22.22
C ALA A 21 -15.15 -17.01 -22.31
N THR A 22 -16.17 -16.31 -21.80
CA THR A 22 -16.08 -14.89 -21.52
C THR A 22 -15.06 -14.72 -20.40
N LEU A 23 -13.85 -14.30 -20.75
CA LEU A 23 -12.89 -13.77 -19.79
C LEU A 23 -13.53 -12.51 -19.19
N ALA A 24 -14.21 -12.67 -18.06
CA ALA A 24 -14.60 -11.54 -17.25
C ALA A 24 -13.30 -10.91 -16.77
N LEU A 25 -12.92 -9.79 -17.36
CA LEU A 25 -11.91 -8.90 -16.81
C LEU A 25 -12.47 -8.44 -15.47
N ALA A 26 -12.08 -9.14 -14.40
CA ALA A 26 -12.40 -8.73 -13.05
C ALA A 26 -11.73 -7.37 -12.85
N ALA A 27 -12.54 -6.32 -12.82
CA ALA A 27 -12.06 -4.99 -12.42
C ALA A 27 -11.45 -5.14 -11.03
N SER A 28 -10.22 -4.67 -10.86
CA SER A 28 -9.59 -4.66 -9.54
C SER A 28 -10.50 -3.93 -8.56
N PRO A 29 -10.72 -4.48 -7.36
CA PRO A 29 -11.60 -3.85 -6.39
C PRO A 29 -11.08 -2.44 -6.07
N THR A 30 -12.00 -1.49 -5.92
CA THR A 30 -11.63 -0.15 -5.47
C THR A 30 -10.96 -0.23 -4.10
N ARG A 31 -9.78 0.38 -3.99
CA ARG A 31 -9.02 0.41 -2.74
C ARG A 31 -9.19 1.76 -2.07
N TYR A 32 -9.28 1.77 -0.78
CA TYR A 32 -9.43 2.98 0.04
C TYR A 32 -8.27 3.11 1.01
N LEU A 33 -7.78 4.33 1.14
CA LEU A 33 -6.91 4.73 2.25
C LEU A 33 -7.79 5.27 3.37
N HIS A 34 -7.64 4.70 4.53
CA HIS A 34 -8.33 5.10 5.73
C HIS A 34 -7.36 5.75 6.71
N VAL A 35 -7.80 6.81 7.34
CA VAL A 35 -7.12 7.44 8.47
C VAL A 35 -8.11 7.57 9.60
N LYS A 36 -7.76 7.07 10.77
CA LYS A 36 -8.53 7.22 12.00
C LYS A 36 -7.64 7.83 13.07
N VAL A 37 -8.05 8.96 13.59
CA VAL A 37 -7.39 9.63 14.70
C VAL A 37 -8.39 9.70 15.84
N THR A 38 -8.00 9.20 17.01
CA THR A 38 -8.81 9.23 18.21
C THR A 38 -8.02 9.96 19.30
N ASN A 39 -8.48 11.14 19.67
CA ASN A 39 -7.95 11.84 20.82
C ASN A 39 -8.61 11.28 22.10
N LEU A 40 -7.80 10.73 22.99
CA LEU A 40 -8.28 10.09 24.20
C LEU A 40 -8.67 11.08 25.29
N THR A 41 -8.15 12.30 25.23
CA THR A 41 -8.39 13.37 26.20
C THR A 41 -9.66 14.16 25.85
N SER A 42 -9.78 14.63 24.60
CA SER A 42 -10.95 15.38 24.15
C SER A 42 -12.11 14.51 23.65
N HIS A 43 -11.89 13.22 23.48
CA HIS A 43 -12.82 12.26 22.88
C HIS A 43 -13.19 12.61 21.43
N GLU A 44 -12.36 13.37 20.76
CA GLU A 44 -12.54 13.68 19.35
C GLU A 44 -12.15 12.50 18.48
N LEU A 45 -12.90 12.31 17.40
CA LEU A 45 -12.69 11.24 16.44
C LEU A 45 -12.71 11.83 15.04
N VAL A 46 -11.56 11.72 14.36
CA VAL A 46 -11.43 12.07 12.94
C VAL A 46 -11.34 10.78 12.13
N ARG A 47 -12.12 10.71 11.07
CA ARG A 47 -12.09 9.62 10.10
C ARG A 47 -12.00 10.17 8.69
N VAL A 48 -11.10 9.59 7.90
CA VAL A 48 -10.91 9.95 6.50
C VAL A 48 -10.91 8.67 5.69
N ASN A 49 -11.74 8.62 4.64
CA ASN A 49 -11.79 7.51 3.68
C ASN A 49 -11.59 8.07 2.29
N VAL A 50 -10.48 7.74 1.66
CA VAL A 50 -10.13 8.25 0.32
C VAL A 50 -9.95 7.08 -0.64
N PRO A 51 -10.73 6.99 -1.74
CA PRO A 51 -10.43 6.05 -2.80
C PRO A 51 -9.03 6.33 -3.35
N LEU A 52 -8.16 5.31 -3.39
CA LEU A 52 -6.78 5.49 -3.90
C LEU A 52 -6.77 5.97 -5.35
N ALA A 53 -7.74 5.53 -6.16
CA ALA A 53 -7.88 6.01 -7.54
C ALA A 53 -8.23 7.52 -7.63
N LEU A 54 -8.88 8.08 -6.62
CA LEU A 54 -9.09 9.53 -6.52
C LEU A 54 -7.81 10.22 -6.08
N ALA A 55 -7.13 9.70 -5.05
CA ALA A 55 -5.87 10.25 -4.57
C ALA A 55 -4.82 10.31 -5.69
N GLU A 56 -4.66 9.25 -6.49
CA GLU A 56 -3.77 9.22 -7.65
C GLU A 56 -4.01 10.37 -8.63
N LYS A 57 -5.28 10.73 -8.87
CA LYS A 57 -5.64 11.81 -9.80
C LYS A 57 -5.49 13.20 -9.20
N VAL A 58 -5.67 13.33 -7.90
CA VAL A 58 -5.69 14.64 -7.21
C VAL A 58 -4.29 15.05 -6.77
N ILE A 59 -3.46 14.12 -6.31
CA ILE A 59 -2.12 14.42 -5.79
C ILE A 59 -1.25 15.19 -6.80
N PRO A 60 -1.18 14.84 -8.09
CA PRO A 60 -0.40 15.61 -9.07
C PRO A 60 -0.89 17.06 -9.28
N ALA A 61 -2.17 17.32 -9.00
CA ALA A 61 -2.74 18.66 -9.11
C ALA A 61 -2.49 19.55 -7.87
N ILE A 62 -1.99 18.97 -6.78
CA ILE A 62 -1.66 19.70 -5.57
C ILE A 62 -0.25 20.27 -5.71
N ASN A 63 -0.15 21.60 -5.65
CA ASN A 63 1.11 22.32 -5.63
C ASN A 63 1.14 23.19 -4.37
N HIS A 64 1.53 22.61 -3.26
CA HIS A 64 1.55 23.28 -1.96
C HIS A 64 2.75 22.82 -1.13
N GLY A 65 3.53 23.79 -0.62
CA GLY A 65 4.71 23.49 0.17
C GLY A 65 5.73 22.65 -0.61
N ASP A 66 6.12 21.55 -0.01
CA ASP A 66 7.09 20.60 -0.57
C ASP A 66 6.46 19.57 -1.53
N LEU A 67 5.13 19.52 -1.65
CA LEU A 67 4.41 18.64 -2.57
C LEU A 67 4.16 19.38 -3.89
N ARG A 68 4.75 18.88 -4.99
CA ARG A 68 4.59 19.41 -6.34
C ARG A 68 4.58 18.28 -7.37
N ASP A 69 3.63 18.33 -8.29
CA ASP A 69 3.53 17.37 -9.40
C ASP A 69 3.58 15.90 -8.92
N GLY A 70 2.89 15.60 -7.81
CA GLY A 70 2.85 14.28 -7.23
C GLY A 70 4.12 13.84 -6.49
N LYS A 71 5.10 14.72 -6.34
CA LYS A 71 6.38 14.44 -5.68
C LYS A 71 6.57 15.33 -4.45
N VAL A 72 7.15 14.78 -3.39
CA VAL A 72 7.50 15.52 -2.18
C VAL A 72 8.99 15.74 -2.13
N HIS A 73 9.39 17.00 -1.89
CA HIS A 73 10.78 17.38 -1.60
C HIS A 73 11.11 17.09 -0.14
N ILE A 74 12.11 16.26 0.10
CA ILE A 74 12.54 15.86 1.44
C ILE A 74 13.83 16.60 1.89
N GLY A 75 14.41 17.45 1.02
CA GLY A 75 15.65 18.17 1.29
C GLY A 75 15.59 19.17 2.46
N ASN A 76 14.39 19.51 2.94
CA ASN A 76 14.17 20.39 4.08
C ASN A 76 13.76 19.63 5.36
N MET A 77 13.59 18.32 5.30
CA MET A 77 13.48 17.52 6.50
C MET A 77 14.84 17.53 7.19
N HIS A 78 14.95 18.21 8.31
CA HIS A 78 16.14 18.33 9.15
C HIS A 78 16.51 16.99 9.82
N ALA A 79 16.62 15.95 9.02
CA ALA A 79 17.43 14.80 9.39
C ALA A 79 18.85 15.17 8.97
N ASP A 80 19.56 15.90 9.85
CA ASP A 80 20.91 16.36 9.62
C ASP A 80 21.73 15.27 8.91
N GLU A 81 22.10 15.53 7.64
CA GLU A 81 22.99 14.71 6.81
C GLU A 81 22.49 13.33 6.34
N VAL A 82 21.22 12.94 6.55
CA VAL A 82 20.73 11.61 6.15
C VAL A 82 20.10 11.65 4.76
N ASN A 83 20.76 11.05 3.78
CA ASN A 83 20.20 10.84 2.45
C ASN A 83 19.19 9.66 2.47
N VAL A 84 17.89 9.98 2.67
CA VAL A 84 16.81 8.99 2.75
C VAL A 84 16.76 8.13 1.48
N ARG A 85 16.98 8.73 0.31
CA ARG A 85 17.00 7.98 -0.95
C ARG A 85 18.13 6.97 -1.00
N ALA A 86 19.34 7.36 -0.62
CA ALA A 86 20.48 6.44 -0.61
C ALA A 86 20.22 5.25 0.34
N ILE A 87 19.55 5.49 1.47
CA ILE A 87 19.13 4.41 2.38
C ILE A 87 18.12 3.49 1.69
N LEU A 88 17.08 4.03 1.07
CA LEU A 88 16.07 3.23 0.37
C LEU A 88 16.67 2.45 -0.81
N ASP A 89 17.58 3.06 -1.57
CA ASP A 89 18.29 2.38 -2.66
C ASP A 89 19.22 1.25 -2.14
N ALA A 90 19.87 1.46 -1.01
CA ALA A 90 20.66 0.41 -0.36
C ALA A 90 19.79 -0.77 0.13
N LEU A 91 18.60 -0.48 0.65
CA LEU A 91 17.63 -1.48 1.09
C LEU A 91 17.09 -2.34 -0.06
N LYS A 92 17.12 -1.87 -1.32
CA LYS A 92 16.68 -2.66 -2.48
C LYS A 92 17.47 -3.95 -2.63
N THR A 93 18.77 -3.88 -2.45
CA THR A 93 19.69 -5.00 -2.63
C THR A 93 19.97 -5.75 -1.33
N ALA A 94 19.55 -5.22 -0.20
CA ALA A 94 19.75 -5.85 1.08
C ALA A 94 18.87 -7.10 1.24
N PRO A 95 19.40 -8.19 1.82
CA PRO A 95 18.57 -9.34 2.21
C PRO A 95 17.54 -8.94 3.26
N GLU A 96 16.56 -9.81 3.51
CA GLU A 96 15.70 -9.64 4.69
C GLU A 96 16.52 -9.70 5.97
N GLY A 97 16.13 -8.88 6.94
CA GLY A 97 16.81 -8.81 8.24
C GLY A 97 16.61 -7.46 8.91
N GLU A 98 17.21 -7.33 10.07
CA GLU A 98 17.22 -6.12 10.88
C GLU A 98 18.41 -5.24 10.48
N PHE A 99 18.16 -3.96 10.24
CA PHE A 99 19.17 -3.02 9.78
C PHE A 99 19.57 -2.00 10.84
N VAL A 100 18.62 -1.62 11.68
CA VAL A 100 18.85 -0.64 12.74
C VAL A 100 18.19 -1.15 14.02
N THR A 101 18.95 -1.14 15.10
CA THR A 101 18.45 -1.36 16.47
C THR A 101 19.13 -0.36 17.37
N VAL A 102 18.33 0.52 17.94
CA VAL A 102 18.76 1.47 18.95
C VAL A 102 17.97 1.20 20.21
N GLN A 103 18.66 1.00 21.30
CA GLN A 103 18.06 0.82 22.63
C GLN A 103 18.77 1.73 23.61
N ASN A 104 18.06 2.69 24.14
CA ASN A 104 18.56 3.60 25.13
C ASN A 104 17.54 3.81 26.27
N THR A 105 17.80 4.73 27.17
CA THR A 105 16.91 5.00 28.30
C THR A 105 15.61 5.70 27.89
N GLY A 106 15.60 6.41 26.75
CA GLY A 106 14.46 7.17 26.24
C GLY A 106 13.68 6.41 25.15
N ASP A 107 14.39 5.68 24.28
CA ASP A 107 13.80 5.15 23.06
C ASP A 107 14.28 3.73 22.76
N ASP A 108 13.40 2.94 22.16
CA ASP A 108 13.77 1.74 21.41
C ASP A 108 13.33 1.93 19.96
N VAL A 109 14.27 1.79 19.03
CA VAL A 109 14.01 1.90 17.58
C VAL A 109 14.49 0.64 16.89
N ARG A 110 13.62 0.06 16.06
CA ARG A 110 13.95 -1.09 15.24
C ARG A 110 13.50 -0.81 13.80
N VAL A 111 14.39 -1.05 12.85
CA VAL A 111 14.09 -1.01 11.40
C VAL A 111 14.51 -2.33 10.78
N ALA A 112 13.60 -2.98 10.11
CA ALA A 112 13.81 -4.28 9.47
C ALA A 112 13.14 -4.37 8.10
N LYS A 113 13.66 -5.28 7.27
CA LYS A 113 12.99 -5.75 6.05
C LYS A 113 12.53 -7.19 6.31
N GLU A 114 11.24 -7.39 6.32
CA GLU A 114 10.62 -8.67 6.69
C GLU A 114 9.44 -8.97 5.79
N HIS A 115 9.36 -10.18 5.26
CA HIS A 115 8.23 -10.67 4.45
C HIS A 115 7.86 -9.74 3.28
N GLY A 116 8.86 -9.15 2.62
CA GLY A 116 8.64 -8.21 1.53
C GLY A 116 8.09 -6.84 1.98
N GLN A 117 8.32 -6.45 3.23
CA GLN A 117 7.90 -5.18 3.81
C GLN A 117 9.05 -4.51 4.54
N VAL A 118 9.03 -3.19 4.62
CA VAL A 118 9.84 -2.42 5.56
C VAL A 118 9.01 -2.19 6.81
N VAL A 119 9.55 -2.61 7.94
CA VAL A 119 8.93 -2.47 9.25
C VAL A 119 9.76 -1.54 10.11
N VAL A 120 9.12 -0.53 10.66
CA VAL A 120 9.73 0.38 11.65
C VAL A 120 8.93 0.31 12.92
N HIS A 121 9.59 0.06 14.01
CA HIS A 121 9.00 0.04 15.35
C HIS A 121 9.76 1.02 16.24
N VAL A 122 9.02 1.96 16.82
CA VAL A 122 9.58 2.96 17.74
C VAL A 122 8.78 2.95 19.03
N ILE A 123 9.47 2.86 20.14
CA ILE A 123 8.90 3.02 21.48
C ILE A 123 9.58 4.23 22.14
N ASP A 124 8.81 5.29 22.36
CA ASP A 124 9.24 6.38 23.25
C ASP A 124 8.82 6.03 24.69
N LYS A 125 9.83 5.75 25.53
CA LYS A 125 9.61 5.36 26.92
C LYS A 125 9.19 6.52 27.81
N ASN A 126 9.46 7.76 27.39
CA ASN A 126 9.13 8.97 28.13
C ASN A 126 7.67 9.34 27.94
N SER A 127 7.19 9.39 26.69
CA SER A 127 5.80 9.67 26.36
C SER A 127 4.89 8.43 26.43
N LYS A 128 5.48 7.23 26.51
CA LYS A 128 4.80 5.93 26.38
C LYS A 128 4.06 5.78 25.06
N GLU A 129 4.66 6.32 24.01
CA GLU A 129 4.14 6.24 22.66
C GLU A 129 4.81 5.10 21.90
N ASN A 130 4.00 4.33 21.19
CA ASN A 130 4.45 3.28 20.30
C ASN A 130 4.04 3.64 18.87
N VAL A 131 5.02 3.59 17.96
CA VAL A 131 4.79 3.81 16.53
C VAL A 131 5.20 2.56 15.77
N ASP A 132 4.24 1.98 15.05
CA ASP A 132 4.46 0.87 14.12
C ASP A 132 4.21 1.37 12.70
N VAL A 133 5.19 1.21 11.82
CA VAL A 133 5.06 1.50 10.40
C VAL A 133 5.37 0.24 9.62
N THR A 134 4.49 -0.10 8.68
CA THR A 134 4.67 -1.25 7.78
C THR A 134 4.39 -0.82 6.35
N ILE A 135 5.41 -0.86 5.50
CA ILE A 135 5.29 -0.43 4.11
C ILE A 135 5.64 -1.60 3.19
N PRO A 136 4.73 -2.03 2.31
CA PRO A 136 5.03 -3.03 1.28
C PRO A 136 6.24 -2.60 0.44
N TRP A 137 7.10 -3.56 0.09
CA TRP A 137 8.34 -3.26 -0.63
C TRP A 137 8.10 -2.55 -1.96
N ASP A 138 7.08 -2.97 -2.72
CA ASP A 138 6.72 -2.34 -4.00
C ASP A 138 6.38 -0.84 -3.85
N VAL A 139 5.82 -0.45 -2.69
CA VAL A 139 5.53 0.96 -2.37
C VAL A 139 6.81 1.72 -2.08
N VAL A 140 7.76 1.10 -1.38
CA VAL A 140 9.08 1.70 -1.12
C VAL A 140 9.83 1.91 -2.43
N GLU A 141 9.82 0.94 -3.34
CA GLU A 141 10.42 1.09 -4.68
C GLU A 141 9.76 2.20 -5.48
N ALA A 142 8.43 2.29 -5.42
CA ALA A 142 7.67 3.32 -6.11
C ALA A 142 8.01 4.72 -5.58
N LEU A 143 8.20 4.89 -4.27
CA LEU A 143 8.58 6.17 -3.65
C LEU A 143 9.87 6.76 -4.23
N VAL A 144 10.84 5.92 -4.60
CA VAL A 144 12.12 6.37 -5.15
C VAL A 144 12.19 6.31 -6.67
N SER A 145 11.12 5.90 -7.34
CA SER A 145 11.06 5.84 -8.80
C SER A 145 10.93 7.22 -9.43
N ASP A 146 11.60 7.45 -10.57
CA ASP A 146 11.50 8.67 -11.38
C ASP A 146 11.67 9.98 -10.59
N THR A 147 12.56 9.97 -9.60
CA THR A 147 12.83 11.12 -8.72
C THR A 147 14.32 11.47 -8.67
N THR A 148 14.62 12.70 -8.26
CA THR A 148 15.97 13.13 -7.90
C THR A 148 16.31 12.76 -6.45
N GLU A 149 17.55 12.98 -6.02
CA GLU A 149 18.05 12.55 -4.70
C GLU A 149 17.21 13.05 -3.50
N ASN A 150 16.58 14.21 -3.64
CA ASN A 150 15.84 14.85 -2.55
C ASN A 150 14.32 14.82 -2.77
N GLN A 151 13.81 13.83 -3.51
CA GLN A 151 12.39 13.73 -3.82
C GLN A 151 11.88 12.32 -3.57
N LEU A 152 10.61 12.22 -3.17
CA LEU A 152 9.83 10.98 -3.12
C LEU A 152 8.62 11.09 -4.05
N ASN A 153 8.36 10.05 -4.81
CA ASN A 153 7.23 9.96 -5.74
C ASN A 153 5.99 9.45 -5.02
N ILE A 154 5.17 10.36 -4.55
CA ILE A 154 3.94 10.02 -3.82
C ILE A 154 2.88 9.46 -4.76
N GLU A 155 2.79 9.98 -6.00
CA GLU A 155 1.86 9.46 -7.01
C GLU A 155 2.14 7.98 -7.30
N ALA A 156 3.41 7.63 -7.57
CA ALA A 156 3.79 6.25 -7.82
C ALA A 156 3.54 5.34 -6.60
N ALA A 157 3.79 5.83 -5.38
CA ALA A 157 3.51 5.10 -4.15
C ALA A 157 2.01 4.82 -3.98
N ILE A 158 1.14 5.80 -4.24
CA ILE A 158 -0.32 5.62 -4.21
C ILE A 158 -0.77 4.58 -5.24
N LYS A 159 -0.18 4.61 -6.43
CA LYS A 159 -0.45 3.63 -7.47
C LYS A 159 -0.01 2.22 -7.06
N ALA A 160 1.14 2.08 -6.42
CA ALA A 160 1.61 0.80 -5.87
C ALA A 160 0.66 0.29 -4.77
N LEU A 161 0.16 1.17 -3.89
CA LEU A 161 -0.81 0.81 -2.86
C LEU A 161 -2.13 0.26 -3.41
N GLN A 162 -2.55 0.63 -4.63
CA GLN A 162 -3.75 0.06 -5.25
C GLN A 162 -3.61 -1.45 -5.51
N ASN A 163 -2.39 -1.94 -5.69
CA ASN A 163 -2.10 -3.35 -5.92
C ASN A 163 -1.72 -4.10 -4.64
N ALA A 164 -1.51 -3.40 -3.54
CA ALA A 164 -1.21 -4.01 -2.26
C ALA A 164 -2.45 -4.69 -1.65
N GLY A 165 -2.24 -5.72 -0.87
CA GLY A 165 -3.29 -6.37 -0.07
C GLY A 165 -3.83 -5.46 1.04
N ASP A 166 -4.87 -5.90 1.75
CA ASP A 166 -5.35 -5.22 2.94
C ASP A 166 -4.23 -5.16 3.98
N THR A 167 -3.85 -3.97 4.41
CA THR A 167 -2.73 -3.79 5.34
C THR A 167 -2.87 -2.53 6.17
N THR A 168 -2.38 -2.58 7.40
CA THR A 168 -2.18 -1.39 8.23
C THR A 168 -0.79 -0.83 7.93
N LEU A 169 -0.74 0.42 7.48
CA LEU A 169 0.51 1.11 7.13
C LEU A 169 1.16 1.79 8.34
N VAL A 170 0.34 2.43 9.17
CA VAL A 170 0.82 3.13 10.37
C VAL A 170 -0.13 2.87 11.52
N ARG A 171 0.44 2.64 12.68
CA ARG A 171 -0.26 2.63 13.96
C ARG A 171 0.56 3.43 14.97
N VAL A 172 -0.07 4.43 15.57
CA VAL A 172 0.45 5.15 16.71
C VAL A 172 -0.45 4.89 17.90
N SER A 173 0.13 4.53 19.03
CA SER A 173 -0.59 4.31 20.28
C SER A 173 0.10 5.09 21.37
N GLY A 174 -0.51 6.15 21.83
CA GLY A 174 0.00 7.03 22.87
C GLY A 174 -0.98 7.19 24.04
N SER A 175 -0.58 7.97 25.04
CA SER A 175 -1.43 8.31 26.18
C SER A 175 -2.60 9.22 25.82
N ASP A 176 -2.41 10.10 24.84
CA ASP A 176 -3.33 11.17 24.51
C ASP A 176 -4.02 10.96 23.15
N GLU A 177 -3.37 10.22 22.25
CA GLU A 177 -3.86 10.03 20.89
C GLU A 177 -3.53 8.64 20.36
N ASN A 178 -4.47 8.09 19.58
CA ASN A 178 -4.25 6.91 18.76
C ASN A 178 -4.49 7.25 17.29
N VAL A 179 -3.53 6.85 16.44
CA VAL A 179 -3.64 7.00 14.99
C VAL A 179 -3.56 5.64 14.32
N ARG A 180 -4.44 5.40 13.36
CA ARG A 180 -4.35 4.24 12.48
C ARG A 180 -4.49 4.70 11.02
N VAL A 181 -3.56 4.26 10.18
CA VAL A 181 -3.61 4.42 8.72
C VAL A 181 -3.57 3.03 8.10
N TRP A 182 -4.58 2.70 7.27
CA TRP A 182 -4.64 1.39 6.62
C TRP A 182 -5.27 1.49 5.23
N ILE A 183 -5.11 0.44 4.46
CA ILE A 183 -5.77 0.28 3.16
C ILE A 183 -6.57 -1.03 3.15
N ASP A 184 -7.76 -0.96 2.56
CA ASP A 184 -8.58 -2.12 2.27
C ASP A 184 -9.53 -1.86 1.09
N SER A 185 -10.40 -2.81 0.79
CA SER A 185 -11.40 -2.71 -0.29
C SER A 185 -12.78 -2.23 0.19
N ARG A 186 -12.94 -1.85 1.44
CA ARG A 186 -14.21 -1.43 2.03
C ARG A 186 -14.32 0.08 2.06
N ASN A 187 -15.46 0.62 1.66
CA ASN A 187 -15.73 2.07 1.73
C ASN A 187 -16.22 2.52 3.12
N THR A 188 -15.98 1.76 4.13
CA THR A 188 -16.41 2.06 5.50
C THR A 188 -15.29 1.72 6.47
N ASP A 189 -15.12 2.55 7.47
CA ASP A 189 -14.24 2.30 8.61
C ASP A 189 -14.92 1.44 9.69
N SER A 190 -15.70 0.45 9.25
CA SER A 190 -16.38 -0.48 10.12
C SER A 190 -15.37 -1.38 10.83
N GLU A 191 -14.94 -0.97 11.98
CA GLU A 191 -14.53 -1.77 13.13
C GLU A 191 -15.19 -1.21 14.38
#